data_1555d845fbf67bdca481271f1de50be2
#
_entry.id   1555d845fbf67bdca481271f1de50be2
#
_cell.length_a   1.000
_cell.length_b   1.000
_cell.length_c   1.000
_cell.angle_alpha   90.00
_cell.angle_beta   90.00
_cell.angle_gamma   90.00
#
_symmetry.space_group_name_H-M   'P 1'
#
loop_
_entity.id
_entity.type
_entity.pdbx_description
1 polymer ?
#
loop_
_entity_poly.entity_id
_entity_poly.type
_entity_poly.pdbx_seq_one_letter_code
_entity_poly.pdbx_strand_id
1 'polypeptide(L)'
;MRGGGIIFYFGALAYFLSNHWEYPWFMLALTLITFISFVDDVRSTSQGLRLVFHFTAMALMFYQWGLFSLSWWWIIIALIICTGIINAYNFMDGINGITGGYSLVILGALAYINSEITTFVEPALINTVLCAVLVFCFFNFRKKAKCFAGDVGSVSIAF
;
A
#
# COMPACT_ATOMS: atom_id res chain seq x y z
N MET A 1 0.61 19.98 -3.21
CA MET A 1 0.54 19.47 -1.83
C MET A 1 0.97 18.02 -1.89
N ARG A 2 2.06 17.59 -1.23
CA ARG A 2 2.50 16.20 -1.10
C ARG A 2 1.71 15.53 0.03
N GLY A 3 1.57 14.21 0.01
CA GLY A 3 0.91 13.44 1.08
C GLY A 3 -0.60 13.24 0.91
N GLY A 4 -1.18 13.57 -0.26
CA GLY A 4 -2.60 13.27 -0.53
C GLY A 4 -2.92 11.76 -0.58
N GLY A 5 -1.90 10.93 -0.75
CA GLY A 5 -2.05 9.47 -0.76
C GLY A 5 -2.31 8.82 0.60
N ILE A 6 -2.25 9.58 1.70
CA ILE A 6 -2.64 9.07 3.03
C ILE A 6 -4.07 8.52 3.04
N ILE A 7 -4.90 8.91 2.08
CA ILE A 7 -6.27 8.41 1.93
C ILE A 7 -6.30 6.89 1.69
N PHE A 8 -5.25 6.31 1.10
CA PHE A 8 -5.17 4.86 0.86
C PHE A 8 -5.10 4.09 2.19
N TYR A 9 -4.29 4.60 3.13
CA TYR A 9 -4.26 4.07 4.49
C TYR A 9 -5.63 4.18 5.17
N PHE A 10 -6.31 5.31 5.04
CA PHE A 10 -7.64 5.48 5.63
C PHE A 10 -8.69 4.57 4.98
N GLY A 11 -8.55 4.23 3.69
CA GLY A 11 -9.39 3.22 3.04
C GLY A 11 -9.23 1.84 3.70
N ALA A 12 -7.99 1.38 3.90
CA ALA A 12 -7.71 0.12 4.59
C ALA A 12 -8.14 0.16 6.07
N LEU A 13 -7.93 1.29 6.75
CA LEU A 13 -8.35 1.48 8.13
C LEU A 13 -9.88 1.44 8.28
N ALA A 14 -10.62 2.04 7.35
CA ALA A 14 -12.08 2.00 7.35
C ALA A 14 -12.59 0.56 7.22
N TYR A 15 -11.98 -0.24 6.32
CA TYR A 15 -12.26 -1.67 6.25
C TYR A 15 -12.01 -2.37 7.60
N PHE A 16 -10.82 -2.19 8.15
CA PHE A 16 -10.41 -2.83 9.40
C PHE A 16 -11.36 -2.55 10.57
N LEU A 17 -11.82 -1.31 10.70
CA LEU A 17 -12.73 -0.91 11.76
C LEU A 17 -14.17 -1.43 11.55
N SER A 18 -14.59 -1.63 10.29
CA SER A 18 -15.94 -2.10 9.96
C SER A 18 -16.08 -3.62 9.86
N ASN A 19 -14.97 -4.35 9.68
CA ASN A 19 -14.96 -5.80 9.47
C ASN A 19 -14.28 -6.56 10.61
N HIS A 20 -14.74 -6.35 11.85
CA HIS A 20 -14.33 -7.12 13.03
C HIS A 20 -12.82 -7.26 13.25
N TRP A 21 -12.02 -6.27 12.81
CA TRP A 21 -10.58 -6.22 12.98
C TRP A 21 -9.84 -7.36 12.25
N GLU A 22 -10.36 -7.75 11.10
CA GLU A 22 -9.67 -8.72 10.24
C GLU A 22 -8.29 -8.22 9.80
N TYR A 23 -7.37 -9.15 9.61
CA TYR A 23 -5.97 -8.89 9.22
C TYR A 23 -5.21 -7.93 10.15
N PRO A 24 -5.18 -8.17 11.49
CA PRO A 24 -4.59 -7.23 12.44
C PRO A 24 -3.10 -6.99 12.23
N TRP A 25 -2.35 -8.02 11.85
CA TRP A 25 -0.91 -7.90 11.60
C TRP A 25 -0.62 -7.12 10.30
N PHE A 26 -1.43 -7.30 9.26
CA PHE A 26 -1.37 -6.48 8.06
C PHE A 26 -1.67 -5.01 8.38
N MET A 27 -2.70 -4.74 9.15
CA MET A 27 -3.05 -3.35 9.51
C MET A 27 -1.98 -2.70 10.37
N LEU A 28 -1.37 -3.43 11.31
CA LEU A 28 -0.23 -2.96 12.08
C LEU A 28 0.96 -2.65 11.16
N ALA A 29 1.28 -3.56 10.24
CA ALA A 29 2.36 -3.39 9.28
C ALA A 29 2.13 -2.18 8.37
N LEU A 30 0.92 -2.03 7.82
CA LEU A 30 0.54 -0.88 7.01
C LEU A 30 0.62 0.44 7.80
N THR A 31 0.24 0.43 9.08
CA THR A 31 0.38 1.59 9.96
C THR A 31 1.84 1.98 10.15
N LEU A 32 2.72 1.02 10.43
CA LEU A 32 4.15 1.28 10.63
C LEU A 32 4.80 1.85 9.37
N ILE A 33 4.54 1.25 8.20
CA ILE A 33 5.17 1.69 6.95
C ILE A 33 4.61 3.05 6.50
N THR A 34 3.32 3.28 6.69
CA THR A 34 2.67 4.57 6.41
C THR A 34 3.20 5.66 7.32
N PHE A 35 3.37 5.36 8.61
CA PHE A 35 3.88 6.30 9.59
C PHE A 35 5.30 6.76 9.26
N ILE A 36 6.22 5.83 8.99
CA ILE A 36 7.61 6.22 8.66
C ILE A 36 7.68 7.00 7.33
N SER A 37 6.86 6.64 6.35
CA SER A 37 6.77 7.34 5.07
C SER A 37 6.19 8.76 5.23
N PHE A 38 5.21 8.93 6.11
CA PHE A 38 4.69 10.25 6.47
C PHE A 38 5.75 11.11 7.16
N VAL A 39 6.51 10.54 8.09
CA VAL A 39 7.62 11.26 8.74
C VAL A 39 8.67 11.67 7.71
N ASP A 40 8.98 10.81 6.73
CA ASP A 40 9.93 11.11 5.66
C ASP A 40 9.45 12.24 4.73
N ASP A 41 8.15 12.29 4.42
CA ASP A 41 7.55 13.41 3.66
C ASP A 41 7.65 14.76 4.39
N VAL A 42 7.68 14.76 5.73
CA VAL A 42 7.77 15.98 6.57
C VAL A 42 9.21 16.32 6.91
N ARG A 43 10.03 15.32 7.22
CA ARG A 43 11.44 15.44 7.59
C ARG A 43 12.18 14.24 7.03
N SER A 44 13.22 14.50 6.22
CA SER A 44 14.06 13.42 5.69
C SER A 44 14.58 12.52 6.82
N THR A 45 14.23 11.23 6.75
CA THR A 45 14.68 10.22 7.71
C THR A 45 15.94 9.52 7.21
N SER A 46 16.68 8.89 8.13
CA SER A 46 17.83 8.08 7.73
C SER A 46 17.39 6.83 6.95
N GLN A 47 18.16 6.45 5.94
CA GLN A 47 17.87 5.24 5.16
C GLN A 47 17.81 3.98 6.02
N GLY A 48 18.67 3.88 7.04
CA GLY A 48 18.67 2.74 7.97
C GLY A 48 17.36 2.62 8.76
N LEU A 49 16.81 3.75 9.23
CA LEU A 49 15.53 3.75 9.94
C LEU A 49 14.39 3.30 9.03
N ARG A 50 14.34 3.81 7.79
CA ARG A 50 13.35 3.39 6.79
C ARG A 50 13.42 1.88 6.53
N LEU A 51 14.62 1.34 6.33
CA LEU A 51 14.82 -0.09 6.11
C LEU A 51 14.31 -0.94 7.29
N VAL A 52 14.59 -0.54 8.54
CA VAL A 52 14.08 -1.26 9.71
C VAL A 52 12.55 -1.31 9.72
N PHE A 53 11.87 -0.19 9.46
CA PHE A 53 10.41 -0.16 9.40
C PHE A 53 9.87 -0.99 8.23
N HIS A 54 10.47 -0.90 7.05
CA HIS A 54 10.06 -1.67 5.87
C HIS A 54 10.19 -3.18 6.12
N PHE A 55 11.33 -3.64 6.64
CA PHE A 55 11.51 -5.07 6.95
C PHE A 55 10.59 -5.55 8.06
N THR A 56 10.36 -4.74 9.10
CA THR A 56 9.40 -5.08 10.15
C THR A 56 7.98 -5.20 9.60
N ALA A 57 7.54 -4.25 8.78
CA ALA A 57 6.23 -4.30 8.15
C ALA A 57 6.07 -5.53 7.25
N MET A 58 7.08 -5.84 6.42
CA MET A 58 7.06 -7.04 5.59
C MET A 58 7.02 -8.33 6.42
N ALA A 59 7.77 -8.40 7.51
CA ALA A 59 7.74 -9.56 8.40
C ALA A 59 6.35 -9.77 9.02
N LEU A 60 5.69 -8.70 9.45
CA LEU A 60 4.31 -8.77 9.97
C LEU A 60 3.31 -9.19 8.89
N MET A 61 3.45 -8.67 7.67
CA MET A 61 2.63 -9.09 6.53
C MET A 61 2.85 -10.56 6.20
N PHE A 62 4.09 -11.02 6.12
CA PHE A 62 4.41 -12.43 5.88
C PHE A 62 3.89 -13.35 6.98
N TYR A 63 3.90 -12.88 8.24
CA TYR A 63 3.30 -13.59 9.35
C TYR A 63 1.78 -13.70 9.18
N GLN A 64 1.10 -12.61 8.80
CA GLN A 64 -0.36 -12.58 8.58
C GLN A 64 -0.79 -13.63 7.56
N TRP A 65 -0.05 -13.79 6.46
CA TRP A 65 -0.38 -14.73 5.37
C TRP A 65 0.35 -16.07 5.46
N GLY A 66 1.02 -16.36 6.58
CA GLY A 66 1.63 -17.67 6.81
C GLY A 66 2.82 -18.01 5.91
N LEU A 67 3.47 -17.00 5.30
CA LEU A 67 4.61 -17.22 4.40
C LEU A 67 5.80 -17.88 5.10
N PHE A 68 5.92 -17.74 6.41
CA PHE A 68 6.98 -18.39 7.19
C PHE A 68 6.88 -19.92 7.25
N SER A 69 5.74 -20.50 6.85
CA SER A 69 5.59 -21.95 6.67
C SER A 69 6.23 -22.47 5.38
N LEU A 70 6.58 -21.57 4.46
CA LEU A 70 7.24 -21.91 3.20
C LEU A 70 8.75 -22.07 3.39
N SER A 71 9.40 -22.70 2.42
CA SER A 71 10.87 -22.82 2.40
C SER A 71 11.50 -21.43 2.35
N TRP A 72 12.62 -21.25 3.04
CA TRP A 72 13.29 -19.97 3.25
C TRP A 72 13.62 -19.18 1.95
N TRP A 73 13.88 -19.85 0.84
CA TRP A 73 14.12 -19.17 -0.46
C TRP A 73 12.87 -18.44 -0.99
N TRP A 74 11.66 -18.96 -0.73
CA TRP A 74 10.42 -18.27 -1.10
C TRP A 74 10.24 -16.97 -0.33
N ILE A 75 10.65 -16.96 0.93
CA ILE A 75 10.62 -15.74 1.77
C ILE A 75 11.56 -14.69 1.19
N ILE A 76 12.78 -15.09 0.76
CA ILE A 76 13.74 -14.17 0.13
C ILE A 76 13.18 -13.63 -1.19
N ILE A 77 12.63 -14.48 -2.04
CA ILE A 77 12.03 -14.08 -3.32
C ILE A 77 10.89 -13.08 -3.07
N ALA A 78 9.97 -13.40 -2.15
CA ALA A 78 8.88 -12.51 -1.78
C ALA A 78 9.38 -11.16 -1.27
N LEU A 79 10.41 -11.15 -0.42
CA LEU A 79 11.02 -9.93 0.10
C LEU A 79 11.60 -9.05 -1.02
N ILE A 80 12.31 -9.65 -1.97
CA ILE A 80 12.87 -8.92 -3.13
C ILE A 80 11.75 -8.33 -3.99
N ILE A 81 10.72 -9.13 -4.29
CA ILE A 81 9.57 -8.68 -5.11
C ILE A 81 8.83 -7.54 -4.40
N CYS A 82 8.46 -7.72 -3.13
CA CYS A 82 7.73 -6.70 -2.38
C CYS A 82 8.53 -5.40 -2.25
N THR A 83 9.84 -5.49 -1.94
CA THR A 83 10.71 -4.32 -1.89
C THR A 83 10.80 -3.63 -3.25
N GLY A 84 10.92 -4.42 -4.33
CA GLY A 84 10.94 -3.91 -5.70
C GLY A 84 9.66 -3.17 -6.06
N ILE A 85 8.49 -3.71 -5.72
CA ILE A 85 7.19 -3.08 -5.97
C ILE A 85 7.07 -1.76 -5.21
N ILE A 86 7.40 -1.73 -3.91
CA ILE A 86 7.33 -0.50 -3.10
C ILE A 86 8.25 0.58 -3.69
N ASN A 87 9.48 0.22 -4.06
CA ASN A 87 10.41 1.17 -4.67
C ASN A 87 9.92 1.66 -6.04
N ALA A 88 9.37 0.77 -6.87
CA ALA A 88 8.82 1.13 -8.18
C ALA A 88 7.67 2.14 -8.03
N TYR A 89 6.75 1.92 -7.11
CA TYR A 89 5.67 2.87 -6.82
C TYR A 89 6.18 4.23 -6.35
N ASN A 90 7.19 4.22 -5.47
CA ASN A 90 7.78 5.46 -4.97
C ASN A 90 8.47 6.26 -6.09
N PHE A 91 9.25 5.60 -6.95
CA PHE A 91 9.89 6.26 -8.10
C PHE A 91 8.91 6.75 -9.16
N MET A 92 7.78 6.08 -9.32
CA MET A 92 6.75 6.41 -10.29
C MET A 92 5.94 7.65 -9.87
N ASP A 93 5.87 7.98 -8.58
CA ASP A 93 5.06 9.10 -8.05
C ASP A 93 5.71 10.47 -8.33
N GLY A 94 5.64 10.91 -9.56
CA GLY A 94 6.14 12.23 -9.98
C GLY A 94 5.36 12.81 -11.15
N ILE A 95 4.48 12.00 -11.74
CA ILE A 95 3.66 12.39 -12.91
C ILE A 95 2.19 12.32 -12.51
N ASN A 96 1.44 13.38 -12.84
CA ASN A 96 0.00 13.44 -12.59
C ASN A 96 -0.72 12.21 -13.18
N GLY A 97 -1.49 11.53 -12.38
CA GLY A 97 -2.31 10.41 -12.79
C GLY A 97 -1.62 9.04 -12.77
N ILE A 98 -0.29 8.97 -12.70
CA ILE A 98 0.40 7.69 -12.88
C ILE A 98 0.14 6.76 -11.70
N THR A 99 0.35 7.21 -10.47
CA THR A 99 0.15 6.40 -9.25
C THR A 99 -1.31 5.99 -9.10
N GLY A 100 -2.23 6.93 -9.26
CA GLY A 100 -3.66 6.64 -9.19
C GLY A 100 -4.15 5.71 -10.31
N GLY A 101 -3.75 5.98 -11.56
CA GLY A 101 -4.16 5.17 -12.72
C GLY A 101 -3.63 3.75 -12.66
N TYR A 102 -2.34 3.59 -12.31
CA TYR A 102 -1.73 2.27 -12.14
C TYR A 102 -2.40 1.49 -11.00
N SER A 103 -2.63 2.13 -9.85
CA SER A 103 -3.33 1.50 -8.72
C SER A 103 -4.75 1.09 -9.06
N LEU A 104 -5.50 1.89 -9.84
CA LEU A 104 -6.84 1.52 -10.32
C LEU A 104 -6.82 0.25 -11.17
N VAL A 105 -5.86 0.14 -12.10
CA VAL A 105 -5.72 -1.04 -12.96
C VAL A 105 -5.37 -2.28 -12.12
N ILE A 106 -4.39 -2.16 -11.22
CA ILE A 106 -3.98 -3.28 -10.37
C ILE A 106 -5.12 -3.72 -9.45
N LEU A 107 -5.75 -2.79 -8.72
CA LEU A 107 -6.86 -3.12 -7.82
C LEU A 107 -8.07 -3.68 -8.56
N GLY A 108 -8.36 -3.16 -9.76
CA GLY A 108 -9.41 -3.71 -10.62
C GLY A 108 -9.12 -5.14 -11.06
N ALA A 109 -7.87 -5.44 -11.45
CA ALA A 109 -7.44 -6.79 -11.78
C ALA A 109 -7.49 -7.71 -10.55
N LEU A 110 -7.03 -7.24 -9.39
CA LEU A 110 -7.10 -8.02 -8.13
C LEU A 110 -8.56 -8.27 -7.70
N ALA A 111 -9.45 -7.29 -7.83
CA ALA A 111 -10.86 -7.46 -7.57
C ALA A 111 -11.48 -8.54 -8.48
N TYR A 112 -11.16 -8.51 -9.77
CA TYR A 112 -11.62 -9.52 -10.72
C TYR A 112 -11.10 -10.93 -10.37
N ILE A 113 -9.80 -11.06 -10.08
CA ILE A 113 -9.20 -12.34 -9.68
C ILE A 113 -9.85 -12.85 -8.39
N ASN A 114 -10.04 -11.97 -7.41
CA ASN A 114 -10.60 -12.32 -6.12
C ASN A 114 -12.07 -12.76 -6.19
N SER A 115 -12.86 -12.22 -7.14
CA SER A 115 -14.28 -12.58 -7.34
C SER A 115 -14.47 -13.77 -8.25
N GLU A 116 -13.73 -13.86 -9.37
CA GLU A 116 -14.02 -14.79 -10.44
C GLU A 116 -13.09 -16.03 -10.49
N ILE A 117 -11.88 -15.90 -9.91
CA ILE A 117 -10.86 -16.96 -10.05
C ILE A 117 -10.58 -17.62 -8.70
N THR A 118 -10.15 -16.86 -7.71
CA THR A 118 -9.82 -17.38 -6.38
C THR A 118 -9.90 -16.28 -5.33
N THR A 119 -10.68 -16.53 -4.29
CA THR A 119 -10.77 -15.60 -3.16
C THR A 119 -9.50 -15.73 -2.31
N PHE A 120 -8.72 -14.66 -2.21
CA PHE A 120 -7.48 -14.61 -1.43
C PHE A 120 -7.51 -13.57 -0.31
N VAL A 121 -8.42 -12.57 -0.40
CA VAL A 121 -8.72 -11.63 0.69
C VAL A 121 -10.21 -11.32 0.72
N GLU A 122 -10.69 -10.76 1.83
CA GLU A 122 -12.07 -10.29 1.92
C GLU A 122 -12.34 -9.20 0.87
N PRO A 123 -13.34 -9.36 -0.03
CA PRO A 123 -13.62 -8.40 -1.11
C PRO A 123 -13.81 -6.97 -0.65
N ALA A 124 -14.32 -6.77 0.56
CA ALA A 124 -14.55 -5.46 1.13
C ALA A 124 -13.22 -4.67 1.31
N LEU A 125 -12.09 -5.33 1.58
CA LEU A 125 -10.78 -4.67 1.67
C LEU A 125 -10.39 -4.04 0.32
N ILE A 126 -10.48 -4.82 -0.76
CA ILE A 126 -10.13 -4.31 -2.10
C ILE A 126 -11.07 -3.15 -2.48
N ASN A 127 -12.37 -3.28 -2.22
CA ASN A 127 -13.37 -2.29 -2.58
C ASN A 127 -13.18 -0.97 -1.81
N THR A 128 -12.88 -1.01 -0.51
CA THR A 128 -12.65 0.21 0.28
C THR A 128 -11.38 0.93 -0.14
N VAL A 129 -10.31 0.20 -0.44
CA VAL A 129 -9.07 0.79 -0.97
C VAL A 129 -9.31 1.33 -2.39
N LEU A 130 -10.07 0.63 -3.24
CA LEU A 130 -10.44 1.12 -4.57
C LEU A 130 -11.21 2.44 -4.49
N CYS A 131 -12.18 2.56 -3.58
CA CYS A 131 -12.88 3.81 -3.34
C CYS A 131 -11.92 4.94 -2.92
N ALA A 132 -10.95 4.66 -2.04
CA ALA A 132 -9.95 5.64 -1.63
C ALA A 132 -9.08 6.10 -2.81
N VAL A 133 -8.69 5.17 -3.71
CA VAL A 133 -7.94 5.49 -4.94
C VAL A 133 -8.78 6.32 -5.90
N LEU A 134 -10.07 6.03 -6.06
CA LEU A 134 -10.98 6.83 -6.90
C LEU A 134 -11.09 8.28 -6.39
N VAL A 135 -11.22 8.47 -5.08
CA VAL A 135 -11.23 9.80 -4.46
C VAL A 135 -9.90 10.52 -4.71
N PHE A 136 -8.76 9.83 -4.53
CA PHE A 136 -7.44 10.40 -4.84
C PHE A 136 -7.35 10.83 -6.31
N CYS A 137 -7.78 9.97 -7.24
CA CYS A 137 -7.76 10.25 -8.68
C CYS A 137 -8.58 11.49 -9.04
N PHE A 138 -9.72 11.72 -8.40
CA PHE A 138 -10.52 12.91 -8.62
C PHE A 138 -9.75 14.22 -8.39
N PHE A 139 -8.80 14.24 -7.47
CA PHE A 139 -7.95 15.40 -7.20
C PHE A 139 -6.64 15.40 -7.98
N ASN A 140 -6.10 14.22 -8.32
CA ASN A 140 -4.80 14.06 -8.96
C ASN A 140 -4.87 14.12 -10.49
N PHE A 141 -5.93 13.62 -11.16
CA PHE A 141 -6.10 13.57 -12.63
C PHE A 141 -6.40 14.90 -13.28
N ARG A 142 -6.19 16.01 -12.61
CA ARG A 142 -6.41 17.34 -13.14
C ARG A 142 -5.21 17.84 -13.94
N LYS A 143 -5.41 18.72 -14.93
CA LYS A 143 -4.31 19.39 -15.66
C LYS A 143 -3.26 20.01 -14.73
N LYS A 144 -3.71 20.55 -13.58
CA LYS A 144 -2.87 20.89 -12.44
C LYS A 144 -3.35 20.06 -11.26
N ALA A 145 -2.61 19.00 -10.93
CA ALA A 145 -2.94 18.14 -9.80
C ALA A 145 -3.04 18.97 -8.50
N LYS A 146 -4.09 18.73 -7.74
CA LYS A 146 -4.27 19.38 -6.43
C LYS A 146 -3.49 18.68 -5.33
N CYS A 147 -3.19 17.39 -5.51
CA CYS A 147 -2.38 16.59 -4.59
C CYS A 147 -1.55 15.56 -5.36
N PHE A 148 -0.44 15.17 -4.77
CA PHE A 148 0.40 14.03 -5.15
C PHE A 148 0.34 13.00 -4.03
N ALA A 149 0.61 11.73 -4.35
CA ALA A 149 0.57 10.68 -3.35
C ALA A 149 1.60 10.94 -2.24
N GLY A 150 2.80 11.33 -2.60
CA GLY A 150 3.95 11.43 -1.69
C GLY A 150 4.44 10.06 -1.27
N ASP A 151 5.53 10.02 -0.49
CA ASP A 151 6.07 8.76 0.01
C ASP A 151 5.02 8.01 0.85
N VAL A 152 4.24 8.74 1.65
CA VAL A 152 3.13 8.16 2.44
C VAL A 152 2.11 7.43 1.58
N GLY A 153 1.78 7.96 0.41
CA GLY A 153 0.79 7.36 -0.48
C GLY A 153 1.36 6.26 -1.35
N SER A 154 2.49 6.53 -2.02
CA SER A 154 3.11 5.55 -2.92
C SER A 154 3.53 4.28 -2.20
N VAL A 155 4.09 4.40 -1.00
CA VAL A 155 4.51 3.26 -0.19
C VAL A 155 3.31 2.51 0.39
N SER A 156 2.29 3.22 0.90
CA SER A 156 1.12 2.55 1.50
C SER A 156 0.25 1.81 0.49
N ILE A 157 0.11 2.31 -0.74
CA ILE A 157 -0.68 1.63 -1.78
C ILE A 157 0.09 0.47 -2.43
N ALA A 158 1.43 0.54 -2.40
CA ALA A 158 2.29 -0.52 -2.93
C ALA A 158 2.42 -1.70 -1.95
N PHE A 159 2.26 -1.44 -0.65
CA PHE A 159 2.27 -2.42 0.43
C PHE A 159 0.96 -3.20 0.50
#